data_4ddae278aac5495a93a73f7ba5b69001
#
_entry.id   4ddae278aac5495a93a73f7ba5b69001
#
_cell.length_a   1.000
_cell.length_b   1.000
_cell.length_c   1.000
_cell.angle_alpha   90.00
_cell.angle_beta   90.00
_cell.angle_gamma   90.00
#
_symmetry.space_group_name_H-M   'P 1'
#
loop_
_entity.id
_entity.type
_entity.pdbx_description
1 polymer ?
#
loop_
_entity_poly.entity_id
_entity_poly.type
_entity_poly.pdbx_seq_one_letter_code
_entity_poly.pdbx_strand_id
1 'polypeptide(L)'
;MNVDQSEIAKFSALAHRWWDPNSEFKPLHAINPLRLDWIKSFVNLDGKKVVDIGCGGGILAESMSQSGADTTGIDLSEKALKVAQLHALEVGATLTYRSISAEALADEQPAQYDVVTCMEMLEHVPDPASVVRACAQLCKPGGTLFFSTLNRNPKSYLFAIIGAEYILKLLPKGTHEYAKFIKPSELVAFTRHAGLEMLGMKGLSYNPLTQVYSLNDDVDVNYMIAVRKEVKAWLIFLVLTPESFLI
;
A
#
# COMPACT_ATOMS: atom_id res chain seq x y z
N MET A 1 -7.64 15.80 11.22
CA MET A 1 -7.74 14.47 10.59
C MET A 1 -7.02 14.54 9.24
N ASN A 2 -6.12 13.62 8.94
CA ASN A 2 -5.30 13.60 7.71
C ASN A 2 -6.11 12.99 6.54
N VAL A 3 -7.15 13.70 6.10
CA VAL A 3 -8.17 13.21 5.16
C VAL A 3 -8.55 14.29 4.17
N ASP A 4 -8.52 13.96 2.88
CA ASP A 4 -9.09 14.76 1.80
C ASP A 4 -10.48 14.20 1.43
N GLN A 5 -11.54 14.89 1.85
CA GLN A 5 -12.92 14.45 1.61
C GLN A 5 -13.28 14.39 0.12
N SER A 6 -12.65 15.22 -0.70
CA SER A 6 -12.89 15.21 -2.15
C SER A 6 -12.34 13.96 -2.81
N GLU A 7 -11.18 13.45 -2.34
CA GLU A 7 -10.60 12.20 -2.81
C GLU A 7 -11.49 11.00 -2.42
N ILE A 8 -11.94 10.94 -1.15
CA ILE A 8 -12.88 9.89 -0.72
C ILE A 8 -14.15 9.90 -1.57
N ALA A 9 -14.71 11.08 -1.87
CA ALA A 9 -15.90 11.21 -2.68
C ALA A 9 -15.69 10.69 -4.12
N LYS A 10 -14.54 10.97 -4.75
CA LYS A 10 -14.19 10.47 -6.10
C LYS A 10 -14.18 8.94 -6.13
N PHE A 11 -13.43 8.28 -5.24
CA PHE A 11 -13.36 6.82 -5.19
C PHE A 11 -14.70 6.18 -4.81
N SER A 12 -15.45 6.80 -3.89
CA SER A 12 -16.79 6.34 -3.50
C SER A 12 -17.80 6.37 -4.65
N ALA A 13 -17.68 7.33 -5.56
CA ALA A 13 -18.57 7.43 -6.73
C ALA A 13 -18.33 6.27 -7.73
N LEU A 14 -17.09 5.80 -7.83
CA LEU A 14 -16.67 4.74 -8.74
C LEU A 14 -16.70 3.33 -8.11
N ALA A 15 -17.00 3.22 -6.81
CA ALA A 15 -16.85 1.99 -6.04
C ALA A 15 -17.55 0.77 -6.68
N HIS A 16 -18.74 0.94 -7.27
CA HIS A 16 -19.52 -0.13 -7.89
C HIS A 16 -18.84 -0.77 -9.11
N ARG A 17 -17.77 -0.15 -9.67
CA ARG A 17 -17.03 -0.64 -10.84
C ARG A 17 -15.68 -1.25 -10.48
N TRP A 18 -15.36 -1.36 -9.19
CA TRP A 18 -14.02 -1.75 -8.72
C TRP A 18 -13.57 -3.10 -9.28
N TRP A 19 -14.50 -4.05 -9.37
CA TRP A 19 -14.22 -5.40 -9.86
C TRP A 19 -14.61 -5.64 -11.33
N ASP A 20 -15.05 -4.59 -12.05
CA ASP A 20 -15.23 -4.65 -13.49
C ASP A 20 -13.84 -4.56 -14.19
N PRO A 21 -13.37 -5.63 -14.86
CA PRO A 21 -12.05 -5.65 -15.49
C PRO A 21 -11.91 -4.71 -16.68
N ASN A 22 -13.01 -4.09 -17.13
CA ASN A 22 -13.04 -3.11 -18.22
C ASN A 22 -13.26 -1.69 -17.73
N SER A 23 -13.30 -1.49 -16.40
CA SER A 23 -13.47 -0.19 -15.76
C SER A 23 -12.17 0.62 -15.68
N GLU A 24 -12.25 1.77 -15.03
CA GLU A 24 -11.11 2.62 -14.66
C GLU A 24 -10.12 1.90 -13.75
N PHE A 25 -10.54 0.83 -13.07
CA PHE A 25 -9.70 0.02 -12.18
C PHE A 25 -8.97 -1.12 -12.90
N LYS A 26 -9.15 -1.28 -14.22
CA LYS A 26 -8.41 -2.25 -15.04
C LYS A 26 -6.88 -2.22 -14.80
N PRO A 27 -6.23 -1.05 -14.70
CA PRO A 27 -4.80 -1.00 -14.38
C PRO A 27 -4.46 -1.66 -13.04
N LEU A 28 -5.28 -1.48 -12.00
CA LEU A 28 -5.07 -2.09 -10.69
C LEU A 28 -5.14 -3.62 -10.76
N HIS A 29 -6.08 -4.18 -11.51
CA HIS A 29 -6.16 -5.63 -11.75
C HIS A 29 -4.92 -6.15 -12.48
N ALA A 30 -4.44 -5.44 -13.49
CA ALA A 30 -3.29 -5.84 -14.28
C ALA A 30 -1.97 -5.80 -13.49
N ILE A 31 -1.80 -4.84 -12.57
CA ILE A 31 -0.58 -4.69 -11.77
C ILE A 31 -0.60 -5.50 -10.47
N ASN A 32 -1.77 -5.94 -10.01
CA ASN A 32 -1.90 -6.64 -8.74
C ASN A 32 -1.05 -7.93 -8.64
N PRO A 33 -0.98 -8.81 -9.65
CA PRO A 33 -0.09 -9.97 -9.61
C PRO A 33 1.39 -9.58 -9.42
N LEU A 34 1.85 -8.52 -10.10
CA LEU A 34 3.22 -8.04 -9.99
C LEU A 34 3.53 -7.51 -8.58
N ARG A 35 2.58 -6.80 -7.97
CA ARG A 35 2.68 -6.33 -6.58
C ARG A 35 2.76 -7.50 -5.60
N LEU A 36 1.84 -8.45 -5.73
CA LEU A 36 1.78 -9.62 -4.87
C LEU A 36 3.06 -10.46 -4.96
N ASP A 37 3.55 -10.73 -6.17
CA ASP A 37 4.78 -11.50 -6.39
C ASP A 37 5.99 -10.78 -5.80
N TRP A 38 6.06 -9.46 -5.96
CA TRP A 38 7.13 -8.66 -5.36
C TRP A 38 7.08 -8.67 -3.83
N ILE A 39 5.91 -8.55 -3.21
CA ILE A 39 5.71 -8.70 -1.76
C ILE A 39 6.18 -10.08 -1.31
N LYS A 40 5.75 -11.15 -2.00
CA LYS A 40 6.13 -12.54 -1.69
C LYS A 40 7.61 -12.83 -1.86
N SER A 41 8.36 -12.02 -2.65
CA SER A 41 9.81 -12.15 -2.76
C SER A 41 10.55 -11.71 -1.50
N PHE A 42 9.92 -10.94 -0.60
CA PHE A 42 10.51 -10.50 0.68
C PHE A 42 9.97 -11.27 1.89
N VAL A 43 8.74 -11.77 1.81
CA VAL A 43 8.06 -12.40 2.95
C VAL A 43 7.09 -13.50 2.48
N ASN A 44 7.14 -14.66 3.16
CA ASN A 44 6.07 -15.65 3.00
C ASN A 44 4.83 -15.14 3.75
N LEU A 45 3.70 -15.02 3.05
CA LEU A 45 2.45 -14.49 3.59
C LEU A 45 1.66 -15.53 4.42
N ASP A 46 1.92 -16.82 4.25
CA ASP A 46 1.18 -17.88 4.95
C ASP A 46 1.28 -17.73 6.47
N GLY A 47 0.13 -17.65 7.13
CA GLY A 47 0.00 -17.45 8.58
C GLY A 47 0.43 -16.07 9.08
N LYS A 48 0.77 -15.10 8.21
CA LYS A 48 1.15 -13.73 8.61
C LYS A 48 -0.08 -12.87 8.84
N LYS A 49 -0.01 -12.01 9.86
CA LYS A 49 -0.99 -10.97 10.09
C LYS A 49 -0.65 -9.76 9.24
N VAL A 50 -1.55 -9.43 8.31
CA VAL A 50 -1.33 -8.40 7.29
C VAL A 50 -2.37 -7.31 7.39
N VAL A 51 -1.97 -6.04 7.18
CA VAL A 51 -2.91 -4.94 6.98
C VAL A 51 -2.63 -4.23 5.66
N ASP A 52 -3.69 -3.99 4.89
CA ASP A 52 -3.67 -3.20 3.66
C ASP A 52 -4.32 -1.83 3.91
N ILE A 53 -3.51 -0.77 3.86
CA ILE A 53 -3.90 0.61 4.17
C ILE A 53 -4.34 1.30 2.88
N GLY A 54 -5.58 1.83 2.87
CA GLY A 54 -6.19 2.36 1.65
C GLY A 54 -6.53 1.24 0.67
N CYS A 55 -7.11 0.14 1.17
CA CYS A 55 -7.36 -1.08 0.39
C CYS A 55 -8.39 -0.90 -0.74
N GLY A 56 -9.16 0.20 -0.74
CA GLY A 56 -10.21 0.46 -1.71
C GLY A 56 -11.21 -0.71 -1.82
N GLY A 57 -11.43 -1.22 -3.01
CA GLY A 57 -12.28 -2.39 -3.27
C GLY A 57 -11.64 -3.75 -2.96
N GLY A 58 -10.45 -3.79 -2.34
CA GLY A 58 -9.89 -5.00 -1.75
C GLY A 58 -9.04 -5.88 -2.66
N ILE A 59 -8.66 -5.45 -3.87
CA ILE A 59 -7.95 -6.29 -4.86
C ILE A 59 -6.67 -6.90 -4.28
N LEU A 60 -5.80 -6.12 -3.64
CA LEU A 60 -4.56 -6.62 -3.06
C LEU A 60 -4.83 -7.35 -1.74
N ALA A 61 -5.69 -6.80 -0.87
CA ALA A 61 -6.04 -7.41 0.41
C ALA A 61 -6.57 -8.83 0.22
N GLU A 62 -7.47 -9.04 -0.74
CA GLU A 62 -8.03 -10.35 -1.06
C GLU A 62 -6.95 -11.31 -1.59
N SER A 63 -6.07 -10.86 -2.49
CA SER A 63 -4.98 -11.67 -3.02
C SER A 63 -3.97 -12.10 -1.94
N MET A 64 -3.73 -11.24 -0.94
CA MET A 64 -2.89 -11.60 0.21
C MET A 64 -3.59 -12.62 1.12
N SER A 65 -4.89 -12.47 1.37
CA SER A 65 -5.69 -13.47 2.09
C SER A 65 -5.69 -14.82 1.39
N GLN A 66 -5.90 -14.86 0.07
CA GLN A 66 -5.83 -16.08 -0.73
C GLN A 66 -4.42 -16.72 -0.74
N SER A 67 -3.39 -15.94 -0.40
CA SER A 67 -2.02 -16.43 -0.19
C SER A 67 -1.76 -16.95 1.23
N GLY A 68 -2.79 -17.13 2.06
CA GLY A 68 -2.73 -17.69 3.41
C GLY A 68 -2.53 -16.66 4.53
N ALA A 69 -2.58 -15.36 4.24
CA ALA A 69 -2.45 -14.32 5.26
C ALA A 69 -3.76 -14.10 6.05
N ASP A 70 -3.65 -13.81 7.35
CA ASP A 70 -4.71 -13.19 8.16
C ASP A 70 -4.74 -11.70 7.83
N THR A 71 -5.62 -11.31 6.89
CA THR A 71 -5.62 -10.00 6.27
C THR A 71 -6.71 -9.09 6.80
N THR A 72 -6.34 -7.84 7.12
CA THR A 72 -7.26 -6.74 7.39
C THR A 72 -7.07 -5.68 6.31
N GLY A 73 -8.14 -5.30 5.59
CA GLY A 73 -8.17 -4.15 4.70
C GLY A 73 -8.80 -2.95 5.41
N ILE A 74 -8.20 -1.77 5.30
CA ILE A 74 -8.80 -0.53 5.80
C ILE A 74 -8.91 0.53 4.72
N ASP A 75 -10.02 1.26 4.74
CA ASP A 75 -10.26 2.40 3.86
C ASP A 75 -11.25 3.36 4.53
N LEU A 76 -11.31 4.62 4.08
CA LEU A 76 -12.31 5.58 4.56
C LEU A 76 -13.56 5.64 3.67
N SER A 77 -13.53 5.06 2.48
CA SER A 77 -14.68 4.91 1.59
C SER A 77 -15.51 3.68 2.00
N GLU A 78 -16.56 3.89 2.78
CA GLU A 78 -17.49 2.81 3.16
C GLU A 78 -18.08 2.10 1.94
N LYS A 79 -18.29 2.83 0.82
CA LYS A 79 -18.80 2.24 -0.42
C LYS A 79 -17.79 1.29 -1.05
N ALA A 80 -16.50 1.65 -1.06
CA ALA A 80 -15.45 0.77 -1.57
C ALA A 80 -15.32 -0.48 -0.69
N LEU A 81 -15.33 -0.32 0.64
CA LEU A 81 -15.31 -1.44 1.58
C LEU A 81 -16.51 -2.37 1.43
N LYS A 82 -17.71 -1.83 1.17
CA LYS A 82 -18.88 -2.66 0.94
C LYS A 82 -18.76 -3.51 -0.32
N VAL A 83 -18.20 -2.94 -1.38
CA VAL A 83 -17.90 -3.69 -2.62
C VAL A 83 -16.84 -4.76 -2.36
N ALA A 84 -15.77 -4.43 -1.63
CA ALA A 84 -14.74 -5.38 -1.22
C ALA A 84 -15.31 -6.55 -0.40
N GLN A 85 -16.19 -6.27 0.57
CA GLN A 85 -16.86 -7.30 1.37
C GLN A 85 -17.72 -8.23 0.52
N LEU A 86 -18.51 -7.66 -0.42
CA LEU A 86 -19.38 -8.45 -1.30
C LEU A 86 -18.57 -9.36 -2.20
N HIS A 87 -17.49 -8.85 -2.82
CA HIS A 87 -16.64 -9.66 -3.69
C HIS A 87 -15.91 -10.77 -2.90
N ALA A 88 -15.39 -10.46 -1.71
CA ALA A 88 -14.78 -11.47 -0.84
C ALA A 88 -15.74 -12.61 -0.50
N LEU A 89 -17.02 -12.31 -0.23
CA LEU A 89 -18.06 -13.31 -0.02
C LEU A 89 -18.32 -14.14 -1.27
N GLU A 90 -18.37 -13.51 -2.45
CA GLU A 90 -18.60 -14.19 -3.74
C GLU A 90 -17.51 -15.21 -4.06
N VAL A 91 -16.23 -14.85 -3.80
CA VAL A 91 -15.08 -15.73 -4.08
C VAL A 91 -14.67 -16.61 -2.90
N GLY A 92 -15.35 -16.51 -1.75
CA GLY A 92 -15.05 -17.30 -0.56
C GLY A 92 -13.75 -16.89 0.14
N ALA A 93 -13.27 -15.65 -0.05
CA ALA A 93 -12.10 -15.15 0.64
C ALA A 93 -12.45 -14.75 2.09
N THR A 94 -11.57 -15.09 3.04
CA THR A 94 -11.77 -14.80 4.46
C THR A 94 -10.81 -13.70 4.91
N LEU A 95 -11.31 -12.47 5.05
CA LEU A 95 -10.56 -11.32 5.56
C LEU A 95 -11.49 -10.32 6.22
N THR A 96 -10.90 -9.38 6.96
CA THR A 96 -11.65 -8.33 7.67
C THR A 96 -11.52 -7.00 6.95
N TYR A 97 -12.61 -6.25 6.83
CA TYR A 97 -12.59 -4.87 6.33
C TYR A 97 -13.10 -3.90 7.40
N ARG A 98 -12.41 -2.75 7.57
CA ARG A 98 -12.75 -1.74 8.56
C ARG A 98 -12.71 -0.33 7.96
N SER A 99 -13.74 0.49 8.27
CA SER A 99 -13.75 1.92 7.94
C SER A 99 -13.03 2.69 9.05
N ILE A 100 -11.71 2.90 8.88
CA ILE A 100 -10.85 3.54 9.86
C ILE A 100 -9.62 4.13 9.16
N SER A 101 -9.05 5.24 9.68
CA SER A 101 -7.78 5.77 9.17
C SER A 101 -6.58 4.97 9.67
N ALA A 102 -5.46 5.09 8.96
CA ALA A 102 -4.20 4.44 9.36
C ALA A 102 -3.75 4.86 10.77
N GLU A 103 -3.86 6.16 11.06
CA GLU A 103 -3.48 6.73 12.35
C GLU A 103 -4.36 6.20 13.50
N ALA A 104 -5.68 6.18 13.30
CA ALA A 104 -6.59 5.67 14.32
C ALA A 104 -6.39 4.16 14.57
N LEU A 105 -6.16 3.37 13.50
CA LEU A 105 -5.84 1.96 13.67
C LEU A 105 -4.49 1.75 14.38
N ALA A 106 -3.50 2.62 14.11
CA ALA A 106 -2.20 2.56 14.76
C ALA A 106 -2.28 2.83 16.28
N ASP A 107 -3.19 3.72 16.69
CA ASP A 107 -3.47 3.96 18.11
C ASP A 107 -4.18 2.76 18.77
N GLU A 108 -5.09 2.08 18.05
CA GLU A 108 -5.80 0.90 18.57
C GLU A 108 -4.95 -0.37 18.60
N GLN A 109 -4.10 -0.59 17.60
CA GLN A 109 -3.41 -1.86 17.35
C GLN A 109 -1.92 -1.68 17.05
N PRO A 110 -1.14 -1.03 17.94
CA PRO A 110 0.29 -0.84 17.70
C PRO A 110 1.03 -2.19 17.67
N ALA A 111 1.97 -2.33 16.75
CA ALA A 111 2.86 -3.50 16.59
C ALA A 111 2.11 -4.85 16.52
N GLN A 112 1.01 -4.90 15.78
CA GLN A 112 0.21 -6.12 15.63
C GLN A 112 0.46 -6.86 14.30
N TYR A 113 1.00 -6.19 13.27
CA TYR A 113 1.07 -6.73 11.93
C TYR A 113 2.48 -7.13 11.54
N ASP A 114 2.61 -8.29 10.90
CA ASP A 114 3.87 -8.80 10.35
C ASP A 114 4.22 -8.10 9.03
N VAL A 115 3.16 -7.74 8.27
CA VAL A 115 3.25 -7.06 6.98
C VAL A 115 2.25 -5.91 6.93
N VAL A 116 2.69 -4.77 6.40
CA VAL A 116 1.84 -3.59 6.14
C VAL A 116 2.00 -3.19 4.68
N THR A 117 0.90 -3.07 3.95
CA THR A 117 0.88 -2.52 2.60
C THR A 117 0.15 -1.18 2.57
N CYS A 118 0.64 -0.24 1.76
CA CYS A 118 0.01 1.05 1.49
C CYS A 118 0.35 1.43 0.05
N MET A 119 -0.53 1.01 -0.88
CA MET A 119 -0.27 1.08 -2.31
C MET A 119 -1.17 2.11 -2.99
N GLU A 120 -0.58 3.06 -3.76
CA GLU A 120 -1.30 4.12 -4.49
C GLU A 120 -2.27 4.93 -3.59
N MET A 121 -1.85 5.27 -2.38
CA MET A 121 -2.70 5.98 -1.42
C MET A 121 -2.05 7.27 -0.89
N LEU A 122 -0.72 7.30 -0.82
CA LEU A 122 0.02 8.40 -0.20
C LEU A 122 -0.16 9.75 -0.93
N GLU A 123 -0.38 9.73 -2.24
CA GLU A 123 -0.66 10.90 -3.07
C GLU A 123 -2.08 11.48 -2.87
N HIS A 124 -2.94 10.76 -2.16
CA HIS A 124 -4.33 11.16 -1.92
C HIS A 124 -4.58 11.74 -0.52
N VAL A 125 -3.54 11.87 0.29
CA VAL A 125 -3.64 12.42 1.66
C VAL A 125 -2.88 13.73 1.83
N PRO A 126 -3.34 14.62 2.73
CA PRO A 126 -2.65 15.89 3.00
C PRO A 126 -1.24 15.73 3.60
N ASP A 127 -1.03 14.77 4.48
CA ASP A 127 0.28 14.48 5.13
C ASP A 127 0.65 12.99 4.94
N PRO A 128 1.33 12.64 3.84
CA PRO A 128 1.78 11.27 3.61
C PRO A 128 2.80 10.78 4.65
N ALA A 129 3.59 11.68 5.25
CA ALA A 129 4.53 11.31 6.31
C ALA A 129 3.82 10.82 7.58
N SER A 130 2.62 11.37 7.88
CA SER A 130 1.77 10.88 8.99
C SER A 130 1.33 9.43 8.75
N VAL A 131 0.88 9.11 7.53
CA VAL A 131 0.46 7.75 7.17
C VAL A 131 1.65 6.78 7.27
N VAL A 132 2.84 7.16 6.76
CA VAL A 132 4.04 6.33 6.86
C VAL A 132 4.41 6.05 8.32
N ARG A 133 4.30 7.04 9.21
CA ARG A 133 4.51 6.85 10.67
C ARG A 133 3.48 5.89 11.27
N ALA A 134 2.21 6.02 10.91
CA ALA A 134 1.15 5.12 11.35
C ALA A 134 1.39 3.68 10.88
N CYS A 135 1.76 3.49 9.62
CA CYS A 135 2.15 2.17 9.08
C CYS A 135 3.33 1.57 9.88
N ALA A 136 4.35 2.37 10.18
CA ALA A 136 5.48 1.93 11.00
C ALA A 136 5.05 1.55 12.43
N GLN A 137 4.09 2.29 13.01
CA GLN A 137 3.55 1.98 14.35
C GLN A 137 2.75 0.67 14.35
N LEU A 138 1.94 0.40 13.32
CA LEU A 138 1.17 -0.84 13.13
C LEU A 138 2.07 -2.07 13.00
N CYS A 139 3.21 -1.92 12.34
CA CYS A 139 4.12 -3.02 12.04
C CYS A 139 4.86 -3.50 13.29
N LYS A 140 5.04 -4.81 13.45
CA LYS A 140 5.89 -5.43 14.46
C LYS A 140 7.36 -5.07 14.23
N PRO A 141 8.21 -5.01 15.27
CA PRO A 141 9.67 -4.99 15.09
C PRO A 141 10.11 -6.17 14.20
N GLY A 142 10.94 -5.91 13.21
CA GLY A 142 11.36 -6.90 12.20
C GLY A 142 10.36 -7.19 11.10
N GLY A 143 9.13 -6.65 11.17
CA GLY A 143 8.13 -6.78 10.12
C GLY A 143 8.44 -5.95 8.89
N THR A 144 7.78 -6.26 7.78
CA THR A 144 8.04 -5.66 6.46
C THR A 144 6.89 -4.77 6.02
N LEU A 145 7.23 -3.61 5.44
CA LEU A 145 6.24 -2.68 4.91
C LEU A 145 6.51 -2.43 3.42
N PHE A 146 5.42 -2.20 2.69
CA PHE A 146 5.45 -1.93 1.27
C PHE A 146 4.64 -0.67 0.96
N PHE A 147 5.24 0.24 0.19
CA PHE A 147 4.59 1.47 -0.26
C PHE A 147 4.72 1.60 -1.77
N SER A 148 3.70 2.15 -2.43
CA SER A 148 3.80 2.59 -3.82
C SER A 148 3.14 3.94 -4.01
N THR A 149 3.65 4.71 -4.96
CA THR A 149 3.12 6.01 -5.36
C THR A 149 3.72 6.49 -6.68
N LEU A 150 3.28 7.63 -7.17
CA LEU A 150 3.76 8.29 -8.37
C LEU A 150 4.92 9.25 -8.06
N ASN A 151 5.98 9.17 -8.89
CA ASN A 151 7.14 10.05 -8.76
C ASN A 151 6.84 11.47 -9.26
N ARG A 152 7.29 12.50 -8.56
CA ARG A 152 7.14 13.90 -8.96
C ARG A 152 8.29 14.36 -9.85
N ASN A 153 8.16 14.17 -11.17
CA ASN A 153 9.08 14.67 -12.18
C ASN A 153 8.35 14.94 -13.51
N PRO A 154 8.98 15.60 -14.50
CA PRO A 154 8.34 15.89 -15.79
C PRO A 154 7.91 14.66 -16.58
N LYS A 155 8.64 13.54 -16.48
CA LYS A 155 8.30 12.28 -17.16
C LYS A 155 7.00 11.70 -16.60
N SER A 156 6.83 11.66 -15.28
CA SER A 156 5.60 11.20 -14.65
C SER A 156 4.40 12.09 -14.98
N TYR A 157 4.60 13.42 -15.03
CA TYR A 157 3.56 14.33 -15.49
C TYR A 157 3.08 13.98 -16.90
N LEU A 158 4.03 13.74 -17.82
CA LEU A 158 3.71 13.39 -19.20
C LEU A 158 3.00 12.04 -19.31
N PHE A 159 3.46 11.02 -18.60
CA PHE A 159 2.95 9.66 -18.76
C PHE A 159 1.75 9.36 -17.85
N ALA A 160 1.78 9.75 -16.58
CA ALA A 160 0.69 9.45 -15.64
C ALA A 160 -0.51 10.37 -15.86
N ILE A 161 -0.31 11.65 -16.17
CA ILE A 161 -1.42 12.60 -16.37
C ILE A 161 -1.77 12.69 -17.85
N ILE A 162 -0.86 13.17 -18.72
CA ILE A 162 -1.20 13.39 -20.13
C ILE A 162 -1.42 12.05 -20.85
N GLY A 163 -0.55 11.06 -20.62
CA GLY A 163 -0.63 9.75 -21.25
C GLY A 163 -1.84 8.96 -20.79
N ALA A 164 -1.96 8.70 -19.49
CA ALA A 164 -2.99 7.83 -18.95
C ALA A 164 -4.39 8.47 -18.94
N GLU A 165 -4.50 9.75 -18.57
CA GLU A 165 -5.81 10.41 -18.44
C GLU A 165 -6.35 11.00 -19.74
N TYR A 166 -5.49 11.59 -20.60
CA TYR A 166 -5.93 12.34 -21.78
C TYR A 166 -5.78 11.58 -23.10
N ILE A 167 -4.67 10.82 -23.28
CA ILE A 167 -4.38 10.14 -24.54
C ILE A 167 -4.94 8.71 -24.53
N LEU A 168 -4.52 7.89 -23.59
CA LEU A 168 -4.90 6.47 -23.50
C LEU A 168 -6.26 6.27 -22.81
N LYS A 169 -6.74 7.28 -22.08
CA LYS A 169 -8.01 7.24 -21.32
C LYS A 169 -8.11 6.01 -20.40
N LEU A 170 -6.98 5.59 -19.84
CA LEU A 170 -6.91 4.49 -18.89
C LEU A 170 -7.50 4.87 -17.54
N LEU A 171 -7.46 6.18 -17.22
CA LEU A 171 -7.96 6.76 -15.97
C LEU A 171 -8.84 7.98 -16.27
N PRO A 172 -9.82 8.30 -15.41
CA PRO A 172 -10.60 9.53 -15.49
C PRO A 172 -9.71 10.78 -15.42
N LYS A 173 -10.11 11.84 -16.11
CA LYS A 173 -9.42 13.14 -16.03
C LYS A 173 -9.46 13.69 -14.60
N GLY A 174 -8.33 14.18 -14.11
CA GLY A 174 -8.21 14.73 -12.76
C GLY A 174 -8.12 13.67 -11.66
N THR A 175 -7.77 12.42 -12.02
CA THR A 175 -7.47 11.38 -11.04
C THR A 175 -6.25 11.77 -10.22
N HIS A 176 -5.24 12.42 -10.83
CA HIS A 176 -3.98 12.76 -10.18
C HIS A 176 -3.71 14.26 -10.20
N GLU A 177 -3.22 14.77 -9.07
CA GLU A 177 -2.67 16.12 -8.94
C GLU A 177 -1.14 16.03 -8.83
N TYR A 178 -0.43 16.55 -9.84
CA TYR A 178 1.05 16.48 -9.90
C TYR A 178 1.74 17.00 -8.62
N ALA A 179 1.17 18.03 -7.98
CA ALA A 179 1.73 18.60 -6.75
C ALA A 179 1.75 17.60 -5.57
N LYS A 180 0.86 16.61 -5.59
CA LYS A 180 0.74 15.56 -4.57
C LYS A 180 1.65 14.35 -4.83
N PHE A 181 2.30 14.26 -5.99
CA PHE A 181 3.24 13.18 -6.29
C PHE A 181 4.46 13.26 -5.36
N ILE A 182 5.04 12.12 -5.03
CA ILE A 182 6.09 11.98 -4.02
C ILE A 182 7.35 11.48 -4.69
N LYS A 183 8.47 12.23 -4.56
CA LYS A 183 9.76 11.75 -5.07
C LYS A 183 10.25 10.54 -4.28
N PRO A 184 10.97 9.58 -4.91
CA PRO A 184 11.59 8.46 -4.19
C PRO A 184 12.41 8.91 -2.98
N SER A 185 13.18 10.00 -3.12
CA SER A 185 13.98 10.57 -2.02
C SER A 185 13.14 11.08 -0.85
N GLU A 186 11.95 11.62 -1.11
CA GLU A 186 11.02 12.11 -0.09
C GLU A 186 10.41 10.92 0.67
N LEU A 187 9.93 9.89 -0.05
CA LEU A 187 9.37 8.70 0.58
C LEU A 187 10.44 7.94 1.41
N VAL A 188 11.66 7.83 0.89
CA VAL A 188 12.80 7.27 1.65
C VAL A 188 13.10 8.08 2.91
N ALA A 189 13.00 9.42 2.85
CA ALA A 189 13.16 10.25 4.02
C ALA A 189 12.03 10.01 5.05
N PHE A 190 10.77 9.90 4.61
CA PHE A 190 9.63 9.58 5.50
C PHE A 190 9.83 8.23 6.20
N THR A 191 10.21 7.19 5.45
CA THR A 191 10.43 5.86 6.03
C THR A 191 11.60 5.85 7.01
N ARG A 192 12.71 6.53 6.70
CA ARG A 192 13.86 6.66 7.61
C ARG A 192 13.49 7.36 8.92
N HIS A 193 12.73 8.47 8.84
CA HIS A 193 12.26 9.17 10.05
C HIS A 193 11.28 8.32 10.88
N ALA A 194 10.61 7.35 10.26
CA ALA A 194 9.74 6.40 10.94
C ALA A 194 10.49 5.16 11.49
N GLY A 195 11.84 5.10 11.42
CA GLY A 195 12.65 3.98 11.92
C GLY A 195 12.54 2.73 11.04
N LEU A 196 12.44 2.93 9.72
CA LEU A 196 12.35 1.87 8.74
C LEU A 196 13.62 1.82 7.88
N GLU A 197 14.14 0.62 7.67
CA GLU A 197 15.30 0.33 6.83
C GLU A 197 14.85 -0.07 5.42
N MET A 198 15.50 0.47 4.39
CA MET A 198 15.23 0.15 2.99
C MET A 198 15.71 -1.27 2.65
N LEU A 199 14.84 -2.08 2.08
CA LEU A 199 15.15 -3.42 1.56
C LEU A 199 15.27 -3.44 0.03
N GLY A 200 14.46 -2.64 -0.67
CA GLY A 200 14.45 -2.60 -2.13
C GLY A 200 13.50 -1.57 -2.71
N MET A 201 13.71 -1.27 -3.99
CA MET A 201 12.87 -0.36 -4.76
C MET A 201 12.72 -0.91 -6.18
N LYS A 202 11.53 -0.80 -6.76
CA LYS A 202 11.23 -1.16 -8.15
C LYS A 202 10.30 -0.11 -8.77
N GLY A 203 10.49 0.13 -10.06
CA GLY A 203 9.56 0.87 -10.88
C GLY A 203 8.52 -0.05 -11.51
N LEU A 204 7.36 0.51 -11.80
CA LEU A 204 6.30 -0.13 -12.55
C LEU A 204 6.13 0.60 -13.88
N SER A 205 6.36 -0.10 -14.99
CA SER A 205 6.24 0.45 -16.34
C SER A 205 5.12 -0.21 -17.12
N TYR A 206 4.50 0.57 -18.00
CA TYR A 206 3.48 0.11 -18.95
C TYR A 206 3.98 0.28 -20.37
N ASN A 207 3.93 -0.80 -21.16
CA ASN A 207 4.21 -0.74 -22.60
C ASN A 207 2.88 -0.60 -23.38
N PRO A 208 2.61 0.55 -24.01
CA PRO A 208 1.34 0.79 -24.69
C PRO A 208 1.15 -0.05 -25.96
N LEU A 209 2.22 -0.56 -26.57
CA LEU A 209 2.14 -1.39 -27.76
C LEU A 209 1.74 -2.83 -27.44
N THR A 210 2.28 -3.39 -26.36
CA THR A 210 1.96 -4.76 -25.91
C THR A 210 0.86 -4.79 -24.86
N GLN A 211 0.49 -3.64 -24.28
CA GLN A 211 -0.44 -3.50 -23.15
C GLN A 211 -0.02 -4.28 -21.90
N VAL A 212 1.28 -4.46 -21.71
CA VAL A 212 1.85 -5.23 -20.60
C VAL A 212 2.47 -4.30 -19.57
N TYR A 213 2.17 -4.55 -18.29
CA TYR A 213 2.89 -3.97 -17.15
C TYR A 213 4.06 -4.85 -16.76
N SER A 214 5.14 -4.24 -16.29
CA SER A 214 6.34 -4.94 -15.81
C SER A 214 7.02 -4.20 -14.68
N LEU A 215 7.68 -4.95 -13.78
CA LEU A 215 8.58 -4.38 -12.78
C LEU A 215 9.99 -4.29 -13.35
N ASN A 216 10.66 -3.17 -13.08
CA ASN A 216 12.02 -2.89 -13.49
C ASN A 216 12.70 -1.91 -12.53
N ASP A 217 13.89 -1.39 -12.89
CA ASP A 217 14.62 -0.45 -12.04
C ASP A 217 14.37 1.03 -12.42
N ASP A 218 13.53 1.31 -13.43
CA ASP A 218 13.11 2.67 -13.80
C ASP A 218 11.99 3.16 -12.88
N VAL A 219 12.34 3.98 -11.90
CA VAL A 219 11.43 4.57 -10.90
C VAL A 219 10.90 5.95 -11.29
N ASP A 220 11.01 6.33 -12.55
CA ASP A 220 10.68 7.69 -12.99
C ASP A 220 9.17 8.00 -12.99
N VAL A 221 8.30 7.01 -13.16
CA VAL A 221 6.84 7.26 -13.23
C VAL A 221 6.13 6.75 -11.99
N ASN A 222 6.02 5.45 -11.84
CA ASN A 222 5.43 4.80 -10.68
C ASN A 222 6.50 3.93 -10.03
N TYR A 223 6.54 3.88 -8.71
CA TYR A 223 7.53 3.09 -8.00
C TYR A 223 6.96 2.49 -6.72
N MET A 224 7.60 1.39 -6.29
CA MET A 224 7.31 0.68 -5.04
C MET A 224 8.58 0.58 -4.22
N ILE A 225 8.46 0.67 -2.90
CA ILE A 225 9.54 0.42 -1.96
C ILE A 225 9.15 -0.67 -0.97
N ALA A 226 10.12 -1.52 -0.61
CA ALA A 226 10.05 -2.45 0.50
C ALA A 226 10.98 -1.95 1.62
N VAL A 227 10.47 -1.91 2.83
CA VAL A 227 11.22 -1.47 4.01
C VAL A 227 10.95 -2.42 5.18
N ARG A 228 11.88 -2.49 6.14
CA ARG A 228 11.76 -3.28 7.37
C ARG A 228 11.74 -2.38 8.58
N LYS A 229 10.89 -2.69 9.55
CA LYS A 229 10.93 -2.02 10.86
C LYS A 229 12.13 -2.53 11.67
N GLU A 230 12.97 -1.60 12.10
CA GLU A 230 14.14 -1.93 12.91
C GLU A 230 13.77 -2.62 14.23
N VAL A 231 14.56 -3.63 14.59
CA VAL A 231 14.52 -4.23 15.94
C VAL A 231 15.47 -3.43 16.81
N LYS A 232 14.93 -2.65 17.75
CA LYS A 232 15.78 -1.87 18.65
C LYS A 232 16.64 -2.81 19.50
N ALA A 233 17.94 -2.78 19.33
CA ALA A 233 18.92 -3.71 19.94
C ALA A 233 18.86 -3.78 21.47
N TRP A 234 18.37 -2.73 22.16
CA TRP A 234 18.25 -2.74 23.63
C TRP A 234 17.17 -3.71 24.16
N LEU A 235 16.20 -4.12 23.35
CA LEU A 235 15.24 -5.17 23.70
C LEU A 235 15.90 -6.57 23.77
N ILE A 236 17.02 -6.78 23.10
CA ILE A 236 17.77 -8.05 23.11
C ILE A 236 18.51 -8.24 24.45
N PHE A 237 18.95 -7.16 25.08
CA PHE A 237 19.66 -7.22 26.37
C PHE A 237 18.73 -7.56 27.54
N LEU A 238 17.43 -7.26 27.48
CA LEU A 238 16.47 -7.59 28.55
C LEU A 238 16.05 -9.07 28.57
N VAL A 239 16.28 -9.80 27.49
CA VAL A 239 15.94 -11.24 27.40
C VAL A 239 17.16 -12.13 27.73
N LEU A 240 18.34 -11.58 27.78
CA LEU A 240 19.59 -12.32 27.97
C LEU A 240 20.30 -12.08 29.34
N THR A 241 19.59 -11.56 30.37
CA THR A 241 20.13 -11.62 31.73
C THR A 241 19.77 -12.98 32.33
N PRO A 242 20.71 -13.91 32.45
CA PRO A 242 20.46 -15.13 33.21
C PRO A 242 20.36 -14.73 34.69
N GLU A 243 19.24 -15.00 35.32
CA GLU A 243 19.24 -15.26 36.76
C GLU A 243 20.09 -16.52 37.02
N SER A 244 21.38 -16.33 37.28
CA SER A 244 22.19 -17.39 37.86
C SER A 244 23.54 -16.83 38.28
N PHE A 245 23.57 -16.07 39.38
CA PHE A 245 24.70 -15.97 40.31
C PHE A 245 24.15 -15.67 41.71
N LEU A 246 23.60 -16.72 42.35
CA LEU A 246 23.48 -16.81 43.79
C LEU A 246 23.83 -18.25 44.18
N ILE A 247 25.09 -18.46 44.50
CA ILE A 247 25.57 -19.39 45.54
C ILE A 247 26.64 -18.68 46.34
#